data_601f3434f29aa2ba60d0cb091ed5a013
#
_entry.id   601f3434f29aa2ba60d0cb091ed5a013
#
_cell.length_a   1.000
_cell.length_b   1.000
_cell.length_c   1.000
_cell.angle_alpha   90.00
_cell.angle_beta   90.00
_cell.angle_gamma   90.00
#
_symmetry.space_group_name_H-M   'P 1'
#
loop_
_entity.id
_entity.type
_entity.pdbx_description
1 polymer ?
#
loop_
_entity_poly.entity_id
_entity_poly.type
_entity_poly.pdbx_seq_one_letter_code
_entity_poly.pdbx_strand_id
1 'polypeptide(L)'
;MSIFDLRVETGRLLLRPPSVEDFDAFAAFCADPVAMEHLGGVQAPSVAWRSLATITGSWQLQGYSMFSVIEKDSGRWVGRVGPWQPHGWPGPEVGWSIVPACWGRGYAPEAARAAIDWAFDALGWDEVIHTIAPDNHNSQAVARKLGSQVLRATRLPPPHEVDVEVWGQTRQAWQARR
;
A
#
# COMPACT_ATOMS: atom_id res chain seq x y z
N MET A 1 -13.73 -20.69 -0.32
CA MET A 1 -13.81 -19.21 -0.42
C MET A 1 -12.63 -18.77 -1.26
N SER A 2 -12.88 -18.03 -2.34
CA SER A 2 -11.79 -17.49 -3.17
C SER A 2 -11.06 -16.40 -2.41
N ILE A 3 -9.73 -16.28 -2.60
CA ILE A 3 -8.96 -15.16 -2.04
C ILE A 3 -9.50 -13.80 -2.50
N PHE A 4 -10.14 -13.76 -3.66
CA PHE A 4 -10.78 -12.57 -4.21
C PHE A 4 -12.11 -12.20 -3.54
N ASP A 5 -12.64 -13.06 -2.65
CA ASP A 5 -13.82 -12.76 -1.81
C ASP A 5 -13.42 -12.02 -0.52
N LEU A 6 -12.11 -11.88 -0.24
CA LEU A 6 -11.59 -11.20 0.95
C LEU A 6 -12.05 -9.74 0.99
N ARG A 7 -12.56 -9.33 2.14
CA ARG A 7 -12.98 -7.96 2.43
C ARG A 7 -12.46 -7.58 3.82
N VAL A 8 -11.78 -6.45 3.89
CA VAL A 8 -11.35 -5.81 5.15
C VAL A 8 -12.04 -4.45 5.21
N GLU A 9 -12.85 -4.24 6.22
CA GLU A 9 -13.66 -3.03 6.35
C GLU A 9 -13.16 -2.12 7.46
N THR A 10 -13.25 -0.82 7.22
CA THR A 10 -13.07 0.22 8.23
C THR A 10 -14.34 1.04 8.37
N GLY A 11 -14.31 2.12 9.13
CA GLY A 11 -15.45 3.03 9.22
C GLY A 11 -15.88 3.59 7.86
N ARG A 12 -14.92 3.98 7.01
CA ARG A 12 -15.18 4.70 5.75
C ARG A 12 -14.74 3.93 4.50
N LEU A 13 -13.92 2.91 4.65
CA LEU A 13 -13.23 2.26 3.54
C LEU A 13 -13.51 0.75 3.51
N LEU A 14 -13.52 0.22 2.30
CA LEU A 14 -13.49 -1.20 2.00
C LEU A 14 -12.19 -1.52 1.28
N LEU A 15 -11.39 -2.44 1.84
CA LEU A 15 -10.19 -2.97 1.24
C LEU A 15 -10.49 -4.36 0.67
N ARG A 16 -10.21 -4.57 -0.60
CA ARG A 16 -10.41 -5.85 -1.28
C ARG A 16 -9.30 -6.11 -2.31
N PRO A 17 -9.03 -7.35 -2.69
CA PRO A 17 -8.16 -7.62 -3.82
C PRO A 17 -8.62 -6.84 -5.06
N PRO A 18 -7.69 -6.40 -5.94
CA PRO A 18 -8.03 -5.67 -7.15
C PRO A 18 -8.87 -6.50 -8.12
N SER A 19 -9.72 -5.82 -8.87
CA SER A 19 -10.46 -6.37 -10.00
C SER A 19 -10.21 -5.56 -11.27
N VAL A 20 -10.63 -6.08 -12.42
CA VAL A 20 -10.52 -5.37 -13.70
C VAL A 20 -11.30 -4.05 -13.70
N GLU A 21 -12.36 -3.96 -12.91
CA GLU A 21 -13.20 -2.75 -12.76
C GLU A 21 -12.45 -1.59 -12.13
N ASP A 22 -11.35 -1.84 -11.42
CA ASP A 22 -10.51 -0.80 -10.82
C ASP A 22 -9.58 -0.15 -11.85
N PHE A 23 -9.43 -0.73 -13.06
CA PHE A 23 -8.38 -0.35 -13.98
C PHE A 23 -8.43 1.11 -14.41
N ASP A 24 -9.59 1.63 -14.77
CA ASP A 24 -9.70 3.01 -15.28
C ASP A 24 -9.26 4.02 -14.20
N ALA A 25 -9.69 3.83 -12.95
CA ALA A 25 -9.29 4.66 -11.83
C ALA A 25 -7.81 4.50 -11.48
N PHE A 26 -7.29 3.27 -11.51
CA PHE A 26 -5.88 2.98 -11.30
C PHE A 26 -5.00 3.57 -12.39
N ALA A 27 -5.41 3.48 -13.66
CA ALA A 27 -4.67 4.08 -14.78
C ALA A 27 -4.65 5.61 -14.70
N ALA A 28 -5.79 6.24 -14.32
CA ALA A 28 -5.84 7.66 -14.06
C ALA A 28 -4.91 8.09 -12.91
N PHE A 29 -4.85 7.33 -11.82
CA PHE A 29 -3.89 7.52 -10.73
C PHE A 29 -2.44 7.43 -11.23
N CYS A 30 -2.11 6.42 -12.04
CA CYS A 30 -0.76 6.23 -12.59
C CYS A 30 -0.36 7.32 -13.62
N ALA A 31 -1.33 8.02 -14.20
CA ALA A 31 -1.08 9.14 -15.12
C ALA A 31 -0.97 10.50 -14.41
N ASP A 32 -1.29 10.57 -13.11
CA ASP A 32 -1.24 11.80 -12.32
C ASP A 32 0.20 12.06 -11.82
N PRO A 33 0.86 13.17 -12.24
CA PRO A 33 2.24 13.45 -11.85
C PRO A 33 2.41 13.71 -10.35
N VAL A 34 1.39 14.22 -9.67
CA VAL A 34 1.42 14.45 -8.22
C VAL A 34 1.35 13.13 -7.47
N ALA A 35 0.44 12.24 -7.89
CA ALA A 35 0.31 10.91 -7.31
C ALA A 35 1.57 10.07 -7.50
N MET A 36 2.24 10.21 -8.64
CA MET A 36 3.35 9.36 -9.07
C MET A 36 4.74 9.95 -8.77
N GLU A 37 4.83 11.11 -8.13
CA GLU A 37 6.09 11.81 -7.83
C GLU A 37 7.14 10.89 -7.17
N HIS A 38 6.73 10.09 -6.18
CA HIS A 38 7.60 9.15 -5.46
C HIS A 38 7.37 7.68 -5.83
N LEU A 39 6.65 7.41 -6.93
CA LEU A 39 6.28 6.06 -7.38
C LEU A 39 6.87 5.71 -8.76
N GLY A 40 7.97 6.37 -9.13
CA GLY A 40 8.66 6.11 -10.39
C GLY A 40 8.17 6.96 -11.57
N GLY A 41 7.34 7.99 -11.33
CA GLY A 41 6.83 8.89 -12.35
C GLY A 41 5.59 8.37 -13.08
N VAL A 42 5.03 9.21 -13.94
CA VAL A 42 3.79 8.90 -14.67
C VAL A 42 3.93 7.69 -15.58
N GLN A 43 2.86 6.93 -15.70
CA GLN A 43 2.82 5.71 -16.50
C GLN A 43 1.73 5.78 -17.56
N ALA A 44 2.05 5.31 -18.76
CA ALA A 44 1.04 5.08 -19.79
C ALA A 44 0.04 3.98 -19.37
N PRO A 45 -1.19 3.97 -19.88
CA PRO A 45 -2.20 2.97 -19.50
C PRO A 45 -1.74 1.52 -19.68
N SER A 46 -0.94 1.23 -20.72
CA SER A 46 -0.39 -0.12 -20.95
C SER A 46 0.62 -0.56 -19.88
N VAL A 47 1.34 0.39 -19.25
CA VAL A 47 2.25 0.13 -18.12
C VAL A 47 1.44 -0.03 -16.84
N ALA A 48 0.46 0.85 -16.61
CA ALA A 48 -0.48 0.73 -15.48
C ALA A 48 -1.21 -0.62 -15.48
N TRP A 49 -1.62 -1.11 -16.64
CA TRP A 49 -2.21 -2.45 -16.78
C TRP A 49 -1.29 -3.55 -16.26
N ARG A 50 -0.01 -3.52 -16.64
CA ARG A 50 0.98 -4.50 -16.15
C ARG A 50 1.19 -4.39 -14.65
N SER A 51 1.21 -3.17 -14.12
CA SER A 51 1.33 -2.92 -12.68
C SER A 51 0.14 -3.50 -11.92
N LEU A 52 -1.09 -3.29 -12.40
CA LEU A 52 -2.29 -3.87 -11.81
C LEU A 52 -2.27 -5.40 -11.90
N ALA A 53 -1.88 -5.95 -13.05
CA ALA A 53 -1.74 -7.40 -13.25
C ALA A 53 -0.69 -8.01 -12.32
N THR A 54 0.42 -7.32 -12.06
CA THR A 54 1.45 -7.74 -11.09
C THR A 54 0.88 -7.80 -9.67
N ILE A 55 0.16 -6.76 -9.24
CA ILE A 55 -0.47 -6.72 -7.92
C ILE A 55 -1.49 -7.86 -7.79
N THR A 56 -2.34 -8.05 -8.81
CA THR A 56 -3.36 -9.11 -8.82
C THR A 56 -2.73 -10.50 -8.86
N GLY A 57 -1.68 -10.68 -9.69
CA GLY A 57 -0.94 -11.94 -9.77
C GLY A 57 -0.25 -12.31 -8.46
N SER A 58 0.26 -11.31 -7.71
CA SER A 58 0.86 -11.56 -6.38
C SER A 58 -0.15 -12.13 -5.40
N TRP A 59 -1.43 -11.73 -5.45
CA TRP A 59 -2.51 -12.36 -4.68
C TRP A 59 -2.64 -13.85 -4.96
N GLN A 60 -2.50 -14.24 -6.23
CA GLN A 60 -2.57 -15.66 -6.61
C GLN A 60 -1.30 -16.44 -6.24
N LEU A 61 -0.13 -15.81 -6.37
CA LEU A 61 1.16 -16.48 -6.16
C LEU A 61 1.51 -16.70 -4.69
N GLN A 62 1.23 -15.73 -3.84
CA GLN A 62 1.68 -15.73 -2.44
C GLN A 62 0.57 -15.54 -1.42
N GLY A 63 -0.68 -15.39 -1.86
CA GLY A 63 -1.84 -15.26 -0.98
C GLY A 63 -2.09 -13.86 -0.42
N TYR A 64 -1.26 -12.88 -0.77
CA TYR A 64 -1.42 -11.48 -0.37
C TYR A 64 -0.80 -10.52 -1.38
N SER A 65 -1.29 -9.30 -1.40
CA SER A 65 -0.73 -8.15 -2.11
C SER A 65 -1.46 -6.88 -1.65
N MET A 66 -1.21 -5.76 -2.33
CA MET A 66 -1.96 -4.53 -2.09
C MET A 66 -3.44 -4.71 -2.40
N PHE A 67 -4.27 -4.17 -1.52
CA PHE A 67 -5.72 -4.05 -1.73
C PHE A 67 -6.04 -2.83 -2.60
N SER A 68 -7.08 -2.92 -3.39
CA SER A 68 -7.84 -1.75 -3.82
C SER A 68 -8.60 -1.17 -2.64
N VAL A 69 -8.55 0.14 -2.48
CA VAL A 69 -9.27 0.87 -1.43
C VAL A 69 -10.47 1.58 -2.03
N ILE A 70 -11.65 1.23 -1.56
CA ILE A 70 -12.93 1.77 -2.03
C ILE A 70 -13.54 2.64 -0.93
N GLU A 71 -13.89 3.88 -1.25
CA GLU A 71 -14.66 4.75 -0.37
C GLU A 71 -16.11 4.25 -0.31
N LYS A 72 -16.61 3.89 0.89
CA LYS A 72 -17.93 3.24 1.04
C LYS A 72 -19.09 4.12 0.58
N ASP A 73 -19.03 5.42 0.89
CA ASP A 73 -20.13 6.35 0.60
C ASP A 73 -20.35 6.58 -0.91
N SER A 74 -19.28 6.55 -1.70
CA SER A 74 -19.33 6.83 -3.13
C SER A 74 -19.15 5.59 -4.02
N GLY A 75 -18.65 4.49 -3.45
CA GLY A 75 -18.23 3.31 -4.22
C GLY A 75 -16.99 3.52 -5.08
N ARG A 76 -16.30 4.67 -4.95
CA ARG A 76 -15.14 5.00 -5.80
C ARG A 76 -13.87 4.35 -5.29
N TRP A 77 -13.05 3.91 -6.23
CA TRP A 77 -11.65 3.56 -5.95
C TRP A 77 -10.89 4.84 -5.57
N VAL A 78 -10.22 4.82 -4.42
CA VAL A 78 -9.49 5.97 -3.88
C VAL A 78 -8.01 5.70 -3.65
N GLY A 79 -7.55 4.47 -3.93
CA GLY A 79 -6.15 4.15 -3.78
C GLY A 79 -5.86 2.67 -3.67
N ARG A 80 -4.62 2.37 -3.37
CA ARG A 80 -4.14 1.02 -3.03
C ARG A 80 -3.36 1.05 -1.73
N VAL A 81 -3.61 0.11 -0.85
CA VAL A 81 -2.92 0.00 0.45
C VAL A 81 -2.81 -1.47 0.81
N GLY A 82 -1.70 -1.90 1.37
CA GLY A 82 -1.61 -3.27 1.88
C GLY A 82 -0.24 -3.90 1.80
N PRO A 83 -0.18 -5.21 2.07
CA PRO A 83 1.05 -5.99 2.03
C PRO A 83 1.72 -5.97 0.66
N TRP A 84 3.04 -5.85 0.68
CA TRP A 84 3.86 -5.87 -0.52
C TRP A 84 5.24 -6.45 -0.20
N GLN A 85 5.57 -7.58 -0.77
CA GLN A 85 6.88 -8.20 -0.59
C GLN A 85 7.23 -9.07 -1.81
N PRO A 86 7.52 -8.46 -2.97
CA PRO A 86 8.04 -9.20 -4.10
C PRO A 86 9.44 -9.74 -3.78
N HIS A 87 9.93 -10.69 -4.59
CA HIS A 87 11.26 -11.26 -4.42
C HIS A 87 12.35 -10.16 -4.34
N GLY A 88 13.22 -10.24 -3.33
CA GLY A 88 14.29 -9.26 -3.10
C GLY A 88 13.88 -7.98 -2.40
N TRP A 89 12.61 -7.82 -2.00
CA TRP A 89 12.15 -6.65 -1.25
C TRP A 89 12.79 -6.57 0.14
N PRO A 90 13.02 -5.36 0.71
CA PRO A 90 13.73 -5.20 1.98
C PRO A 90 13.11 -5.86 3.20
N GLY A 91 11.83 -6.22 3.13
CA GLY A 91 11.11 -6.86 4.23
C GLY A 91 9.59 -6.87 3.99
N PRO A 92 8.80 -7.34 4.97
CA PRO A 92 7.34 -7.42 4.88
C PRO A 92 6.72 -6.02 4.95
N GLU A 93 6.51 -5.40 3.80
CA GLU A 93 5.99 -4.04 3.70
C GLU A 93 4.47 -3.99 3.76
N VAL A 94 3.92 -2.98 4.46
CA VAL A 94 2.59 -2.45 4.23
C VAL A 94 2.74 -1.07 3.63
N GLY A 95 2.43 -0.94 2.34
CA GLY A 95 2.51 0.32 1.60
C GLY A 95 1.16 1.00 1.42
N TRP A 96 1.17 2.28 1.06
CA TRP A 96 -0.04 3.08 0.78
C TRP A 96 0.17 4.05 -0.36
N SER A 97 -0.89 4.21 -1.15
CA SER A 97 -1.00 5.22 -2.20
C SER A 97 -2.47 5.62 -2.32
N ILE A 98 -2.79 6.87 -2.05
CA ILE A 98 -4.15 7.43 -2.12
C ILE A 98 -4.18 8.52 -3.17
N VAL A 99 -5.28 8.61 -3.94
CA VAL A 99 -5.46 9.66 -4.95
C VAL A 99 -5.34 11.05 -4.32
N PRO A 100 -4.68 12.03 -4.98
CA PRO A 100 -4.43 13.36 -4.41
C PRO A 100 -5.70 14.07 -3.95
N ALA A 101 -6.82 13.91 -4.66
CA ALA A 101 -8.12 14.49 -4.29
C ALA A 101 -8.66 14.00 -2.92
N CYS A 102 -8.12 12.92 -2.38
CA CYS A 102 -8.49 12.37 -1.07
C CYS A 102 -7.43 12.59 0.01
N TRP A 103 -6.34 13.31 -0.29
CA TRP A 103 -5.34 13.64 0.71
C TRP A 103 -5.91 14.54 1.81
N GLY A 104 -5.31 14.49 2.99
CA GLY A 104 -5.79 15.25 4.15
C GLY A 104 -7.04 14.68 4.84
N ARG A 105 -7.73 13.71 4.23
CA ARG A 105 -8.92 13.06 4.82
C ARG A 105 -8.61 11.96 5.82
N GLY A 106 -7.35 11.58 5.98
CA GLY A 106 -6.94 10.50 6.88
C GLY A 106 -7.14 9.08 6.33
N TYR A 107 -7.40 8.92 5.04
CA TYR A 107 -7.63 7.60 4.41
C TYR A 107 -6.40 6.71 4.42
N ALA A 108 -5.20 7.26 4.14
CA ALA A 108 -3.97 6.47 4.17
C ALA A 108 -3.72 5.82 5.55
N PRO A 109 -3.71 6.55 6.68
CA PRO A 109 -3.51 5.92 7.98
C PRO A 109 -4.67 5.01 8.39
N GLU A 110 -5.92 5.27 7.97
CA GLU A 110 -7.07 4.39 8.25
C GLU A 110 -6.92 3.04 7.54
N ALA A 111 -6.68 3.07 6.22
CA ALA A 111 -6.49 1.86 5.43
C ALA A 111 -5.23 1.09 5.86
N ALA A 112 -4.12 1.80 6.12
CA ALA A 112 -2.88 1.17 6.55
C ALA A 112 -3.01 0.48 7.91
N ARG A 113 -3.77 1.05 8.87
CA ARG A 113 -4.07 0.35 10.15
C ARG A 113 -4.76 -0.98 9.91
N ALA A 114 -5.82 -0.98 9.11
CA ALA A 114 -6.57 -2.20 8.81
C ALA A 114 -5.70 -3.24 8.07
N ALA A 115 -4.85 -2.78 7.15
CA ALA A 115 -3.93 -3.66 6.43
C ALA A 115 -2.81 -4.22 7.33
N ILE A 116 -2.28 -3.43 8.28
CA ILE A 116 -1.29 -3.88 9.27
C ILE A 116 -1.92 -4.92 10.21
N ASP A 117 -3.13 -4.65 10.72
CA ASP A 117 -3.85 -5.59 11.54
C ASP A 117 -4.06 -6.91 10.81
N TRP A 118 -4.53 -6.83 9.57
CA TRP A 118 -4.72 -8.01 8.74
C TRP A 118 -3.41 -8.76 8.47
N ALA A 119 -2.30 -8.06 8.21
CA ALA A 119 -1.00 -8.68 7.99
C ALA A 119 -0.50 -9.42 9.24
N PHE A 120 -0.66 -8.84 10.43
CA PHE A 120 -0.30 -9.49 11.67
C PHE A 120 -1.21 -10.69 12.00
N ASP A 121 -2.51 -10.56 11.79
CA ASP A 121 -3.48 -11.57 12.22
C ASP A 121 -3.65 -12.70 11.20
N ALA A 122 -3.69 -12.39 9.91
CA ALA A 122 -3.93 -13.37 8.84
C ALA A 122 -2.65 -13.95 8.23
N LEU A 123 -1.59 -13.13 8.08
CA LEU A 123 -0.32 -13.59 7.52
C LEU A 123 0.68 -14.04 8.58
N GLY A 124 0.42 -13.74 9.86
CA GLY A 124 1.31 -14.10 10.96
C GLY A 124 2.63 -13.35 10.96
N TRP A 125 2.70 -12.17 10.35
CA TRP A 125 3.92 -11.37 10.35
C TRP A 125 4.29 -10.90 11.75
N ASP A 126 5.60 -10.80 12.04
CA ASP A 126 6.12 -10.33 13.32
C ASP A 126 6.54 -8.86 13.30
N GLU A 127 6.71 -8.31 12.10
CA GLU A 127 7.03 -6.92 11.85
C GLU A 127 6.35 -6.42 10.58
N VAL A 128 6.26 -5.11 10.42
CA VAL A 128 5.93 -4.45 9.16
C VAL A 128 6.93 -3.34 8.89
N ILE A 129 7.27 -3.17 7.62
CA ILE A 129 8.08 -2.05 7.15
C ILE A 129 7.29 -1.17 6.18
N HIS A 130 7.84 0.02 5.91
CA HIS A 130 7.38 0.96 4.89
C HIS A 130 8.61 1.52 4.19
N THR A 131 8.69 1.42 2.88
CA THR A 131 9.80 2.01 2.10
C THR A 131 9.38 3.39 1.63
N ILE A 132 10.07 4.43 2.09
CA ILE A 132 9.67 5.83 1.88
C ILE A 132 10.86 6.61 1.32
N ALA A 133 10.66 7.35 0.23
CA ALA A 133 11.67 8.27 -0.28
C ALA A 133 12.01 9.33 0.79
N PRO A 134 13.29 9.72 0.96
CA PRO A 134 13.71 10.63 2.04
C PRO A 134 13.04 12.00 2.01
N ASP A 135 12.57 12.44 0.85
CA ASP A 135 11.85 13.69 0.61
C ASP A 135 10.32 13.56 0.61
N ASN A 136 9.79 12.34 0.75
CA ASN A 136 8.33 12.10 0.83
C ASN A 136 7.80 12.35 2.23
N HIS A 137 7.72 13.63 2.62
CA HIS A 137 7.27 14.04 3.96
C HIS A 137 5.84 13.63 4.29
N ASN A 138 4.96 13.52 3.28
CA ASN A 138 3.58 13.08 3.46
C ASN A 138 3.52 11.61 3.92
N SER A 139 4.25 10.72 3.27
CA SER A 139 4.32 9.32 3.68
C SER A 139 5.02 9.13 5.02
N GLN A 140 6.06 9.91 5.31
CA GLN A 140 6.71 9.92 6.64
C GLN A 140 5.72 10.34 7.73
N ALA A 141 4.84 11.32 7.48
CA ALA A 141 3.81 11.72 8.43
C ALA A 141 2.80 10.59 8.70
N VAL A 142 2.43 9.81 7.67
CA VAL A 142 1.59 8.61 7.84
C VAL A 142 2.31 7.57 8.68
N ALA A 143 3.58 7.26 8.37
CA ALA A 143 4.38 6.29 9.12
C ALA A 143 4.47 6.66 10.63
N ARG A 144 4.73 7.95 10.94
CA ARG A 144 4.73 8.43 12.33
C ARG A 144 3.37 8.26 13.02
N LYS A 145 2.26 8.55 12.33
CA LYS A 145 0.89 8.34 12.87
C LYS A 145 0.60 6.88 13.16
N LEU A 146 1.19 5.97 12.38
CA LEU A 146 1.11 4.53 12.59
C LEU A 146 2.04 4.05 13.73
N GLY A 147 2.98 4.88 14.18
CA GLY A 147 3.94 4.58 15.22
C GLY A 147 5.22 3.92 14.73
N SER A 148 5.43 3.89 13.42
CA SER A 148 6.66 3.40 12.83
C SER A 148 7.81 4.40 12.99
N GLN A 149 9.01 3.87 13.06
CA GLN A 149 10.26 4.63 13.20
C GLN A 149 11.21 4.29 12.06
N VAL A 150 12.16 5.17 11.76
CA VAL A 150 13.23 4.89 10.80
C VAL A 150 14.12 3.79 11.37
N LEU A 151 14.29 2.72 10.61
CA LEU A 151 15.12 1.58 10.99
C LEU A 151 16.49 1.62 10.30
N ARG A 152 16.51 1.95 9.01
CA ARG A 152 17.72 2.02 8.18
C ARG A 152 17.44 2.71 6.85
N ALA A 153 18.50 3.06 6.12
CA ALA A 153 18.43 3.37 4.70
C ALA A 153 18.76 2.13 3.87
N THR A 154 18.21 2.04 2.66
CA THR A 154 18.53 0.99 1.70
C THR A 154 18.24 1.46 0.27
N ARG A 155 18.64 0.64 -0.71
CA ARG A 155 18.29 0.82 -2.12
C ARG A 155 17.33 -0.29 -2.52
N LEU A 156 16.22 0.09 -3.17
CA LEU A 156 15.25 -0.90 -3.67
C LEU A 156 15.85 -1.72 -4.82
N PRO A 157 15.44 -3.00 -4.96
CA PRO A 157 15.90 -3.85 -6.06
C PRO A 157 15.36 -3.36 -7.41
N PRO A 158 15.96 -3.83 -8.52
CA PRO A 158 15.39 -3.61 -9.85
C PRO A 158 13.89 -4.04 -9.90
N PRO A 159 13.07 -3.34 -10.68
CA PRO A 159 13.36 -2.24 -11.59
C PRO A 159 13.35 -0.86 -10.93
N HIS A 160 13.18 -0.75 -9.63
CA HIS A 160 13.05 0.53 -8.95
C HIS A 160 14.38 1.25 -8.75
N GLU A 161 15.38 0.57 -8.17
CA GLU A 161 16.75 1.05 -7.96
C GLU A 161 16.86 2.47 -7.37
N VAL A 162 15.96 2.82 -6.45
CA VAL A 162 15.92 4.10 -5.75
C VAL A 162 16.32 3.95 -4.30
N ASP A 163 16.93 5.00 -3.73
CA ASP A 163 17.29 5.05 -2.32
C ASP A 163 16.07 5.40 -1.48
N VAL A 164 15.86 4.67 -0.39
CA VAL A 164 14.71 4.83 0.51
C VAL A 164 15.13 4.71 1.97
N GLU A 165 14.34 5.33 2.83
CA GLU A 165 14.31 5.02 4.26
C GLU A 165 13.35 3.85 4.48
N VAL A 166 13.79 2.86 5.24
CA VAL A 166 12.94 1.79 5.75
C VAL A 166 12.43 2.21 7.12
N TRP A 167 11.16 2.50 7.18
CA TRP A 167 10.40 2.73 8.40
C TRP A 167 9.76 1.42 8.84
N GLY A 168 9.49 1.24 10.13
CA GLY A 168 8.82 0.03 10.55
C GLY A 168 8.58 -0.07 12.04
N GLN A 169 7.94 -1.19 12.41
CA GLN A 169 7.68 -1.56 13.80
C GLN A 169 7.37 -3.05 13.92
N THR A 170 7.57 -3.58 15.13
CA THR A 170 7.22 -4.97 15.44
C THR A 170 5.73 -5.11 15.77
N ARG A 171 5.20 -6.33 15.63
CA ARG A 171 3.86 -6.71 16.09
C ARG A 171 3.65 -6.36 17.56
N GLN A 172 4.63 -6.62 18.41
CA GLN A 172 4.56 -6.29 19.84
C GLN A 172 4.41 -4.77 20.07
N ALA A 173 5.20 -3.94 19.38
CA ALA A 173 5.10 -2.49 19.49
C ALA A 173 3.74 -1.97 18.99
N TRP A 174 3.22 -2.55 17.91
CA TRP A 174 1.90 -2.25 17.39
C TRP A 174 0.79 -2.57 18.40
N GLN A 175 0.81 -3.76 18.99
CA GLN A 175 -0.19 -4.19 19.96
C GLN A 175 -0.17 -3.35 21.25
N ALA A 176 1.00 -2.89 21.68
CA ALA A 176 1.12 -2.06 22.89
C ALA A 176 0.54 -0.63 22.75
N ARG A 177 0.19 -0.22 21.53
CA ARG A 177 -0.38 1.12 21.21
C ARG A 177 -1.89 1.10 20.96
N ARG A 178 -2.52 -0.05 21.03
CA ARG A 178 -3.96 -0.25 20.84
C ARG A 178 -4.80 0.05 22.07
#